data_6ec6712ac27a80302f8bfe1041fd32f2
#
_entry.id   6ec6712ac27a80302f8bfe1041fd32f2
#
_cell.length_a   1.000
_cell.length_b   1.000
_cell.length_c   1.000
_cell.angle_alpha   90.00
_cell.angle_beta   90.00
_cell.angle_gamma   90.00
#
_symmetry.space_group_name_H-M   'P 1'
#
loop_
_entity.id
_entity.type
_entity.pdbx_description
1 polymer ?
#
loop_
_entity_poly.entity_id
_entity_poly.type
_entity_poly.pdbx_seq_one_letter_code
_entity_poly.pdbx_strand_id
1 'polypeptide(L)'
;MKLNLGCGRKHKKGYLNIDIQEPCDLKHDLRTPLPFVDASVDEIYSKDVIELFSLREWKKLKNEMARVLKPGGKMEIFCNNFEYAIVNFLSCKDEGLKWEYWLHCVFSGQGNEFDYCKNAFTYDKLVSDLKEEGVENFKRGFEPEYTGWIHLICQKKS
;
A
#
# COMPACT_ATOMS: atom_id res chain seq x y z
N MET A 1 -16.06 10.07 4.62
CA MET A 1 -15.98 8.92 3.67
C MET A 1 -14.68 8.18 3.88
N LYS A 2 -14.67 6.84 3.82
CA LYS A 2 -13.45 6.02 3.98
C LYS A 2 -13.20 5.23 2.71
N LEU A 3 -11.97 5.12 2.25
CA LEU A 3 -11.58 4.41 1.03
C LEU A 3 -10.71 3.19 1.35
N ASN A 4 -11.00 2.06 0.71
CA ASN A 4 -10.14 0.88 0.65
C ASN A 4 -9.58 0.79 -0.77
N LEU A 5 -8.34 1.22 -0.96
CA LEU A 5 -7.67 1.28 -2.25
C LEU A 5 -7.02 -0.06 -2.60
N GLY A 6 -7.32 -0.58 -3.79
CA GLY A 6 -6.83 -1.89 -4.24
C GLY A 6 -7.42 -3.02 -3.42
N CYS A 7 -8.74 -3.03 -3.28
CA CYS A 7 -9.41 -3.96 -2.37
C CYS A 7 -9.28 -5.44 -2.79
N GLY A 8 -9.03 -5.72 -4.06
CA GLY A 8 -9.09 -7.06 -4.60
C GLY A 8 -10.39 -7.75 -4.20
N ARG A 9 -10.27 -8.97 -3.68
CA ARG A 9 -11.42 -9.72 -3.14
C ARG A 9 -11.67 -9.47 -1.63
N LYS A 10 -10.87 -8.60 -0.99
CA LYS A 10 -10.93 -8.34 0.46
C LYS A 10 -11.63 -7.02 0.73
N HIS A 11 -12.97 -7.03 0.66
CA HIS A 11 -13.78 -5.87 0.98
C HIS A 11 -13.70 -5.50 2.45
N LYS A 12 -13.49 -4.21 2.74
CA LYS A 12 -13.47 -3.67 4.11
C LYS A 12 -14.80 -3.03 4.43
N LYS A 13 -15.52 -3.58 5.42
CA LYS A 13 -16.83 -3.07 5.84
C LYS A 13 -16.74 -1.62 6.30
N GLY A 14 -17.64 -0.78 5.80
CA GLY A 14 -17.67 0.66 6.11
C GLY A 14 -16.73 1.53 5.28
N TYR A 15 -16.07 0.94 4.28
CA TYR A 15 -15.24 1.63 3.29
C TYR A 15 -15.86 1.50 1.90
N LEU A 16 -15.60 2.48 1.05
CA LEU A 16 -15.78 2.34 -0.39
C LEU A 16 -14.60 1.53 -0.93
N ASN A 17 -14.87 0.33 -1.41
CA ASN A 17 -13.88 -0.61 -1.89
C ASN A 17 -13.59 -0.33 -3.37
N ILE A 18 -12.36 0.03 -3.68
CA ILE A 18 -11.93 0.50 -5.00
C ILE A 18 -10.88 -0.44 -5.56
N ASP A 19 -11.08 -0.88 -6.81
CA ASP A 19 -10.11 -1.72 -7.52
C ASP A 19 -10.21 -1.50 -9.03
N ILE A 20 -9.19 -1.89 -9.78
CA ILE A 20 -9.21 -1.93 -11.24
C ILE A 20 -10.00 -3.14 -11.76
N GLN A 21 -10.12 -4.18 -10.94
CA GLN A 21 -10.84 -5.41 -11.24
C GLN A 21 -12.07 -5.56 -10.34
N GLU A 22 -13.10 -6.20 -10.83
CA GLU A 22 -14.26 -6.59 -10.03
C GLU A 22 -14.04 -7.94 -9.32
N PRO A 23 -14.74 -8.21 -8.20
CA PRO A 23 -15.78 -7.34 -7.60
C PRO A 23 -15.20 -6.18 -6.77
N CYS A 24 -15.82 -4.99 -6.87
CA CYS A 24 -15.50 -3.80 -6.05
C CYS A 24 -16.73 -2.86 -6.02
N ASP A 25 -16.73 -1.89 -5.09
CA ASP A 25 -17.82 -0.89 -5.03
C ASP A 25 -17.61 0.19 -6.10
N LEU A 26 -16.38 0.50 -6.44
CA LEU A 26 -16.00 1.45 -7.49
C LEU A 26 -14.84 0.88 -8.31
N LYS A 27 -15.10 0.58 -9.58
CA LYS A 27 -14.05 0.22 -10.53
C LYS A 27 -13.25 1.44 -10.95
N HIS A 28 -11.99 1.50 -10.58
CA HIS A 28 -11.12 2.64 -10.88
C HIS A 28 -9.65 2.24 -10.94
N ASP A 29 -8.93 2.80 -11.92
CA ASP A 29 -7.49 2.65 -12.05
C ASP A 29 -6.76 3.68 -11.18
N LEU A 30 -6.14 3.23 -10.10
CA LEU A 30 -5.40 4.08 -9.16
C LEU A 30 -4.16 4.78 -9.77
N ARG A 31 -3.80 4.47 -11.01
CA ARG A 31 -2.76 5.19 -11.78
C ARG A 31 -3.28 6.51 -12.36
N THR A 32 -4.60 6.71 -12.33
CA THR A 32 -5.30 7.94 -12.72
C THR A 32 -5.72 8.75 -11.49
N PRO A 33 -6.05 10.04 -11.63
CA PRO A 33 -6.52 10.84 -10.51
C PRO A 33 -7.73 10.23 -9.82
N LEU A 34 -7.75 10.23 -8.49
CA LEU A 34 -8.88 9.71 -7.72
C LEU A 34 -10.12 10.57 -7.96
N PRO A 35 -11.30 9.98 -8.21
CA PRO A 35 -12.53 10.70 -8.56
C PRO A 35 -13.21 11.33 -7.33
N PHE A 36 -12.42 11.94 -6.47
CA PHE A 36 -12.90 12.60 -5.25
C PHE A 36 -12.34 14.03 -5.19
N VAL A 37 -13.13 14.92 -4.63
CA VAL A 37 -12.70 16.31 -4.41
C VAL A 37 -11.64 16.40 -3.32
N ASP A 38 -10.88 17.47 -3.30
CA ASP A 38 -9.86 17.73 -2.29
C ASP A 38 -10.47 17.72 -0.89
N ALA A 39 -9.72 17.18 0.06
CA ALA A 39 -10.10 17.17 1.48
C ALA A 39 -11.52 16.62 1.76
N SER A 40 -11.94 15.55 1.05
CA SER A 40 -13.26 14.93 1.20
C SER A 40 -13.24 13.59 1.94
N VAL A 41 -12.08 12.97 2.06
CA VAL A 41 -11.89 11.63 2.61
C VAL A 41 -11.39 11.69 4.05
N ASP A 42 -12.02 10.93 4.94
CA ASP A 42 -11.65 10.88 6.36
C ASP A 42 -10.54 9.84 6.63
N GLU A 43 -10.55 8.75 5.85
CA GLU A 43 -9.62 7.64 6.07
C GLU A 43 -9.32 6.90 4.77
N ILE A 44 -8.04 6.56 4.57
CA ILE A 44 -7.56 5.71 3.47
C ILE A 44 -6.92 4.47 4.07
N TYR A 45 -7.35 3.31 3.59
CA TYR A 45 -6.74 2.01 3.85
C TYR A 45 -6.20 1.44 2.55
N SER A 46 -5.00 0.88 2.58
CA SER A 46 -4.38 0.23 1.43
C SER A 46 -3.52 -0.94 1.90
N LYS A 47 -3.72 -2.11 1.29
CA LYS A 47 -2.99 -3.32 1.67
C LYS A 47 -2.58 -4.11 0.42
N ASP A 48 -1.27 -4.38 0.28
CA ASP A 48 -0.67 -5.09 -0.87
C ASP A 48 -0.92 -4.39 -2.21
N VAL A 49 -0.77 -3.07 -2.24
CA VAL A 49 -1.12 -2.26 -3.41
C VAL A 49 0.02 -1.38 -3.86
N ILE A 50 0.64 -0.63 -2.95
CA ILE A 50 1.57 0.43 -3.32
C ILE A 50 2.84 -0.11 -4.00
N GLU A 51 3.25 -1.32 -3.71
CA GLU A 51 4.36 -2.02 -4.34
C GLU A 51 4.10 -2.39 -5.81
N LEU A 52 2.84 -2.43 -6.24
CA LEU A 52 2.45 -2.72 -7.62
C LEU A 52 2.64 -1.52 -8.56
N PHE A 53 2.94 -0.35 -8.00
CA PHE A 53 3.15 0.89 -8.75
C PHE A 53 4.63 1.15 -8.97
N SER A 54 5.01 1.52 -10.20
CA SER A 54 6.35 2.03 -10.47
C SER A 54 6.63 3.31 -9.66
N LEU A 55 7.90 3.71 -9.50
CA LEU A 55 8.26 4.94 -8.80
C LEU A 55 7.50 6.19 -9.30
N ARG A 56 7.26 6.26 -10.61
CA ARG A 56 6.52 7.38 -11.23
C ARG A 56 5.03 7.33 -10.90
N GLU A 57 4.43 6.14 -10.93
CA GLU A 57 3.02 5.93 -10.61
C GLU A 57 2.78 6.13 -9.11
N TRP A 58 3.67 5.61 -8.24
CA TRP A 58 3.61 5.84 -6.80
C TRP A 58 3.64 7.32 -6.44
N LYS A 59 4.53 8.09 -7.08
CA LYS A 59 4.59 9.54 -6.86
C LYS A 59 3.24 10.21 -7.14
N LYS A 60 2.52 9.79 -8.17
CA LYS A 60 1.17 10.32 -8.48
C LYS A 60 0.14 9.86 -7.45
N LEU A 61 0.14 8.57 -7.12
CA LEU A 61 -0.82 8.00 -6.19
C LEU A 61 -0.70 8.60 -4.78
N LYS A 62 0.52 8.75 -4.24
CA LYS A 62 0.72 9.37 -2.92
C LYS A 62 0.22 10.82 -2.88
N ASN A 63 0.42 11.59 -3.97
CA ASN A 63 -0.08 12.95 -4.08
C ASN A 63 -1.62 12.97 -4.08
N GLU A 64 -2.26 12.07 -4.83
CA GLU A 64 -3.71 11.95 -4.87
C GLU A 64 -4.29 11.52 -3.52
N MET A 65 -3.66 10.53 -2.84
CA MET A 65 -4.05 10.13 -1.50
C MET A 65 -3.99 11.31 -0.53
N ALA A 66 -2.93 12.11 -0.57
CA ALA A 66 -2.80 13.30 0.25
C ALA A 66 -3.79 14.39 -0.15
N ARG A 67 -4.05 14.61 -1.46
CA ARG A 67 -5.01 15.60 -1.95
C ARG A 67 -6.41 15.35 -1.42
N VAL A 68 -6.91 14.13 -1.58
CA VAL A 68 -8.29 13.78 -1.22
C VAL A 68 -8.50 13.67 0.29
N LEU A 69 -7.44 13.41 1.07
CA LEU A 69 -7.52 13.24 2.50
C LEU A 69 -7.74 14.59 3.19
N LYS A 70 -8.68 14.66 4.12
CA LYS A 70 -8.94 15.84 4.97
C LYS A 70 -7.74 16.18 5.84
N PRO A 71 -7.52 17.42 6.24
CA PRO A 71 -6.64 17.75 7.36
C PRO A 71 -7.00 16.89 8.60
N GLY A 72 -6.00 16.27 9.23
CA GLY A 72 -6.21 15.30 10.32
C GLY A 72 -6.76 13.94 9.89
N GLY A 73 -7.06 13.73 8.62
CA GLY A 73 -7.51 12.44 8.07
C GLY A 73 -6.42 11.38 8.19
N LYS A 74 -6.81 10.11 8.26
CA LYS A 74 -5.91 8.98 8.55
C LYS A 74 -5.56 8.19 7.30
N MET A 75 -4.32 7.71 7.25
CA MET A 75 -3.90 6.64 6.33
C MET A 75 -3.43 5.43 7.10
N GLU A 76 -3.80 4.26 6.62
CA GLU A 76 -3.32 2.97 7.10
C GLU A 76 -2.84 2.16 5.89
N ILE A 77 -1.55 1.87 5.86
CA ILE A 77 -0.89 1.24 4.71
C ILE A 77 -0.17 -0.02 5.15
N PHE A 78 -0.44 -1.11 4.43
CA PHE A 78 0.30 -2.37 4.53
C PHE A 78 1.00 -2.65 3.21
N CYS A 79 2.27 -2.96 3.26
CA CYS A 79 3.04 -3.40 2.10
C CYS A 79 4.18 -4.33 2.51
N ASN A 80 4.75 -5.04 1.55
CA ASN A 80 5.92 -5.87 1.80
C ASN A 80 7.10 -5.05 2.31
N ASN A 81 7.77 -5.55 3.36
CA ASN A 81 9.02 -5.00 3.84
C ASN A 81 10.19 -5.62 3.04
N PHE A 82 10.73 -4.84 2.12
CA PHE A 82 11.80 -5.31 1.24
C PHE A 82 13.06 -5.74 2.00
N GLU A 83 13.46 -5.01 3.04
CA GLU A 83 14.62 -5.38 3.87
C GLU A 83 14.41 -6.75 4.52
N TYR A 84 13.22 -6.97 5.10
CA TYR A 84 12.87 -8.25 5.71
C TYR A 84 12.89 -9.39 4.69
N ALA A 85 12.31 -9.17 3.51
CA ALA A 85 12.27 -10.18 2.45
C ALA A 85 13.68 -10.56 1.97
N ILE A 86 14.56 -9.58 1.73
CA ILE A 86 15.94 -9.81 1.26
C ILE A 86 16.77 -10.53 2.34
N VAL A 87 16.73 -10.09 3.59
CA VAL A 87 17.48 -10.73 4.68
C VAL A 87 17.06 -12.21 4.83
N ASN A 88 15.78 -12.49 4.77
CA ASN A 88 15.30 -13.87 4.86
C ASN A 88 15.62 -14.70 3.63
N PHE A 89 15.54 -14.12 2.43
CA PHE A 89 15.98 -14.78 1.21
C PHE A 89 17.45 -15.20 1.28
N LEU A 90 18.33 -14.30 1.71
CA LEU A 90 19.77 -14.56 1.78
C LEU A 90 20.12 -15.58 2.88
N SER A 91 19.40 -15.59 3.99
CA SER A 91 19.64 -16.49 5.13
C SER A 91 18.91 -17.83 5.03
N CYS A 92 17.96 -17.97 4.12
CA CYS A 92 17.18 -19.20 3.95
C CYS A 92 18.06 -20.32 3.37
N LYS A 93 18.07 -21.48 4.07
CA LYS A 93 18.83 -22.68 3.64
C LYS A 93 17.97 -23.64 2.85
N ASP A 94 16.66 -23.52 2.91
CA ASP A 94 15.71 -24.31 2.14
C ASP A 94 15.53 -23.67 0.76
N GLU A 95 16.06 -24.29 -0.28
CA GLU A 95 16.04 -23.76 -1.66
C GLU A 95 14.61 -23.67 -2.19
N GLY A 96 13.70 -24.59 -1.85
CA GLY A 96 12.29 -24.51 -2.28
C GLY A 96 11.62 -23.27 -1.67
N LEU A 97 11.69 -23.13 -0.34
CA LEU A 97 11.14 -21.99 0.38
C LEU A 97 11.76 -20.66 -0.07
N LYS A 98 13.09 -20.65 -0.33
CA LYS A 98 13.82 -19.50 -0.82
C LYS A 98 13.27 -18.97 -2.14
N TRP A 99 13.10 -19.83 -3.12
CA TRP A 99 12.68 -19.44 -4.47
C TRP A 99 11.17 -19.28 -4.61
N GLU A 100 10.38 -20.09 -3.94
CA GLU A 100 8.92 -20.04 -4.05
C GLU A 100 8.29 -18.96 -3.15
N TYR A 101 8.76 -18.82 -1.91
CA TYR A 101 8.16 -17.89 -0.95
C TYR A 101 8.86 -16.52 -0.92
N TRP A 102 10.18 -16.49 -0.68
CA TRP A 102 10.86 -15.20 -0.53
C TRP A 102 10.97 -14.43 -1.84
N LEU A 103 11.13 -15.12 -2.95
CA LEU A 103 11.10 -14.48 -4.26
C LEU A 103 9.71 -13.92 -4.58
N HIS A 104 8.66 -14.65 -4.18
CA HIS A 104 7.28 -14.17 -4.26
C HIS A 104 7.06 -12.90 -3.44
N CYS A 105 7.65 -12.78 -2.25
CA CYS A 105 7.59 -11.54 -1.45
C CYS A 105 8.22 -10.34 -2.15
N VAL A 106 9.16 -10.56 -3.08
CA VAL A 106 9.83 -9.48 -3.83
C VAL A 106 9.08 -9.14 -5.12
N PHE A 107 8.56 -10.14 -5.84
CA PHE A 107 8.00 -9.97 -7.19
C PHE A 107 6.48 -10.12 -7.28
N SER A 108 5.82 -10.42 -6.16
CA SER A 108 4.40 -10.78 -6.08
C SER A 108 4.04 -12.10 -6.78
N GLY A 109 2.77 -12.45 -6.78
CA GLY A 109 2.26 -13.72 -7.29
C GLY A 109 2.25 -13.86 -8.80
N GLN A 110 2.36 -12.73 -9.51
CA GLN A 110 2.37 -12.66 -10.97
C GLN A 110 1.17 -13.41 -11.61
N GLY A 111 0.05 -13.44 -10.90
CA GLY A 111 -1.16 -14.15 -11.31
C GLY A 111 -1.92 -13.48 -12.47
N ASN A 112 -1.65 -12.20 -12.71
CA ASN A 112 -2.22 -11.42 -13.80
C ASN A 112 -1.37 -10.18 -14.08
N GLU A 113 -1.70 -9.40 -15.10
CA GLU A 113 -0.95 -8.21 -15.53
C GLU A 113 -0.87 -7.06 -14.50
N PHE A 114 -1.68 -7.12 -13.44
CA PHE A 114 -1.70 -6.12 -12.37
C PHE A 114 -0.99 -6.60 -11.10
N ASP A 115 -0.56 -7.87 -11.03
CA ASP A 115 0.01 -8.51 -9.85
C ASP A 115 1.54 -8.67 -9.98
N TYR A 116 2.22 -7.53 -10.22
CA TYR A 116 3.67 -7.47 -10.28
C TYR A 116 4.19 -6.36 -9.37
N CYS A 117 5.05 -6.68 -8.42
CA CYS A 117 5.78 -5.66 -7.68
C CYS A 117 6.73 -4.92 -8.61
N LYS A 118 6.54 -3.61 -8.70
CA LYS A 118 7.35 -2.66 -9.51
C LYS A 118 8.17 -1.73 -8.63
N ASN A 119 7.95 -1.78 -7.33
CA ASN A 119 8.59 -0.94 -6.35
C ASN A 119 8.85 -1.72 -5.06
N ALA A 120 9.77 -1.22 -4.26
CA ALA A 120 10.13 -1.83 -3.00
C ALA A 120 10.16 -0.76 -1.90
N PHE A 121 9.65 -1.10 -0.73
CA PHE A 121 9.56 -0.19 0.40
C PHE A 121 10.33 -0.72 1.61
N THR A 122 11.05 0.18 2.26
CA THR A 122 11.41 0.08 3.66
C THR A 122 10.49 0.99 4.47
N TYR A 123 10.42 0.81 5.78
CA TYR A 123 9.61 1.70 6.61
C TYR A 123 10.04 3.17 6.46
N ASP A 124 11.35 3.43 6.50
CA ASP A 124 11.90 4.78 6.43
C ASP A 124 11.67 5.43 5.06
N LYS A 125 11.77 4.65 3.98
CA LYS A 125 11.44 5.11 2.63
C LYS A 125 9.98 5.53 2.52
N LEU A 126 9.06 4.71 3.02
CA LEU A 126 7.63 5.02 2.97
C LEU A 126 7.28 6.26 3.81
N VAL A 127 7.86 6.38 5.01
CA VAL A 127 7.72 7.57 5.87
C VAL A 127 8.27 8.81 5.16
N SER A 128 9.45 8.73 4.55
CA SER A 128 10.04 9.86 3.82
C SER A 128 9.14 10.32 2.67
N ASP A 129 8.64 9.37 1.88
CA ASP A 129 7.77 9.66 0.73
C ASP A 129 6.48 10.38 1.13
N LEU A 130 5.87 9.97 2.25
CA LEU A 130 4.61 10.56 2.72
C LEU A 130 4.81 11.90 3.44
N LYS A 131 5.96 12.10 4.09
CA LYS A 131 6.32 13.43 4.64
C LYS A 131 6.35 14.52 3.59
N GLU A 132 6.82 14.22 2.39
CA GLU A 132 6.83 15.15 1.26
C GLU A 132 5.42 15.64 0.90
N GLU A 133 4.39 14.85 1.18
CA GLU A 133 2.98 15.15 0.90
C GLU A 133 2.23 15.77 2.11
N GLY A 134 2.95 16.22 3.12
CA GLY A 134 2.36 16.84 4.31
C GLY A 134 1.66 15.84 5.25
N VAL A 135 2.15 14.61 5.28
CA VAL A 135 1.70 13.57 6.23
C VAL A 135 2.61 13.56 7.45
N GLU A 136 2.05 13.34 8.62
CA GLU A 136 2.74 13.34 9.92
C GLU A 136 2.19 12.26 10.87
N ASN A 137 2.65 12.26 12.12
CA ASN A 137 2.16 11.34 13.18
C ASN A 137 2.30 9.86 12.82
N PHE A 138 3.46 9.51 12.25
CA PHE A 138 3.77 8.16 11.82
C PHE A 138 3.90 7.18 13.00
N LYS A 139 3.17 6.08 12.94
CA LYS A 139 3.22 4.97 13.90
C LYS A 139 3.40 3.66 13.17
N ARG A 140 4.23 2.78 13.72
CA ARG A 140 4.23 1.36 13.32
C ARG A 140 3.02 0.70 13.97
N GLY A 141 2.15 0.11 13.16
CA GLY A 141 1.21 -0.87 13.64
C GLY A 141 1.93 -2.20 13.89
N PHE A 142 1.30 -3.06 14.65
CA PHE A 142 1.77 -4.42 14.90
C PHE A 142 0.64 -5.40 14.65
N GLU A 143 0.83 -6.27 13.67
CA GLU A 143 -0.06 -7.37 13.36
C GLU A 143 0.78 -8.66 13.44
N PRO A 144 0.56 -9.52 14.43
CA PRO A 144 1.36 -10.75 14.61
C PRO A 144 1.41 -11.64 13.37
N GLU A 145 0.33 -11.63 12.57
CA GLU A 145 0.20 -12.41 11.34
C GLU A 145 1.02 -11.85 10.17
N TYR A 146 1.53 -10.61 10.30
CA TYR A 146 2.22 -9.88 9.23
C TYR A 146 3.60 -9.37 9.66
N THR A 147 4.39 -10.21 10.33
CA THR A 147 5.72 -9.83 10.86
C THR A 147 6.70 -9.36 9.79
N GLY A 148 6.53 -9.82 8.56
CA GLY A 148 7.36 -9.44 7.41
C GLY A 148 6.87 -8.20 6.63
N TRP A 149 5.88 -7.47 7.16
CA TRP A 149 5.25 -6.38 6.46
C TRP A 149 5.51 -5.06 7.14
N ILE A 150 5.42 -3.98 6.35
CA ILE A 150 5.29 -2.64 6.89
C ILE A 150 3.81 -2.41 7.16
N HIS A 151 3.46 -2.14 8.41
CA HIS A 151 2.16 -1.61 8.80
C HIS A 151 2.38 -0.17 9.28
N LEU A 152 1.96 0.79 8.48
CA LEU A 152 2.12 2.21 8.72
C LEU A 152 0.77 2.87 8.96
N ILE A 153 0.66 3.58 10.08
CA ILE A 153 -0.48 4.44 10.41
C ILE A 153 0.04 5.88 10.48
N CYS A 154 -0.63 6.80 9.81
CA CYS A 154 -0.25 8.21 9.79
C CYS A 154 -1.45 9.11 9.55
N GLN A 155 -1.25 10.44 9.60
CA GLN A 155 -2.29 11.43 9.44
C GLN A 155 -1.82 12.55 8.51
N LYS A 156 -2.75 13.12 7.74
CA LYS A 156 -2.49 14.36 7.02
C LYS A 156 -2.37 15.50 8.02
N LYS A 157 -1.38 16.36 7.84
CA LYS A 157 -1.17 17.56 8.65
C LYS A 157 -2.44 18.42 8.68
N SER A 158 -2.74 18.95 9.88
CA SER A 158 -3.90 19.81 10.12
C SER A 158 -3.75 21.17 9.46
#